data_bc05b6180b8e93c133f1ab7a80507ac3
#
_entry.id   bc05b6180b8e93c133f1ab7a80507ac3
#
_cell.length_a   1.000
_cell.length_b   1.000
_cell.length_c   1.000
_cell.angle_alpha   90.00
_cell.angle_beta   90.00
_cell.angle_gamma   90.00
#
_symmetry.space_group_name_H-M   'P 1'
#
loop_
_entity.id
_entity.type
_entity.pdbx_description
1 polymer ?
#
loop_
_entity_poly.entity_id
_entity_poly.type
_entity_poly.pdbx_seq_one_letter_code
_entity_poly.pdbx_strand_id
1 'polypeptide(L)'
;EHAEKIRFVSKVYENSDDLFEAGEKLANEISSNSKRIVQATKEALEKSSNLTVDQGLEYAKLWSTSFLVSEDLREGVMAFLEKRDPKFNE
;
A
#
# COMPACT_ATOMS: atom_id res chain seq x y z
N GLU A 1 -18.78 -3.43 -17.38
CA GLU A 1 -18.22 -2.41 -18.29
C GLU A 1 -18.54 -0.98 -17.83
N HIS A 2 -19.81 -0.66 -17.54
CA HIS A 2 -20.18 0.67 -17.04
C HIS A 2 -19.52 1.00 -15.69
N ALA A 3 -19.54 0.08 -14.74
CA ALA A 3 -18.94 0.27 -13.40
C ALA A 3 -17.44 0.56 -13.47
N GLU A 4 -16.72 -0.04 -14.41
CA GLU A 4 -15.31 0.23 -14.65
C GLU A 4 -15.09 1.62 -15.24
N LYS A 5 -15.92 2.01 -16.23
CA LYS A 5 -15.85 3.35 -16.85
C LYS A 5 -16.05 4.49 -15.84
N ILE A 6 -16.96 4.34 -14.91
CA ILE A 6 -17.21 5.32 -13.85
C ILE A 6 -16.29 5.14 -12.62
N ARG A 7 -15.33 4.23 -12.69
CA ARG A 7 -14.39 3.91 -11.63
C ARG A 7 -15.04 3.44 -10.31
N PHE A 8 -16.21 2.87 -10.40
CA PHE A 8 -16.85 2.22 -9.26
C PHE A 8 -16.13 0.93 -8.88
N VAL A 9 -15.62 0.22 -9.88
CA VAL A 9 -14.69 -0.91 -9.71
C VAL A 9 -13.43 -0.65 -10.52
N SER A 10 -12.29 -1.17 -10.07
CA SER A 10 -10.99 -0.97 -10.72
C SER A 10 -10.84 -1.81 -11.98
N LYS A 11 -11.39 -3.01 -11.98
CA LYS A 11 -11.31 -3.96 -13.09
C LYS A 11 -12.46 -4.96 -13.04
N VAL A 12 -12.87 -5.42 -14.21
CA VAL A 12 -13.88 -6.47 -14.38
C VAL A 12 -13.22 -7.71 -14.98
N TYR A 13 -13.60 -8.88 -14.51
CA TYR A 13 -13.10 -10.18 -14.98
C TYR A 13 -14.22 -11.00 -15.60
N GLU A 14 -13.88 -11.89 -16.52
CA GLU A 14 -14.86 -12.70 -17.25
C GLU A 14 -15.53 -13.77 -16.38
N ASN A 15 -14.77 -14.31 -15.41
CA ASN A 15 -15.26 -15.35 -14.51
C ASN A 15 -14.69 -15.19 -13.10
N SER A 16 -15.22 -15.96 -12.15
CA SER A 16 -14.80 -15.90 -10.77
C SER A 16 -13.37 -16.41 -10.51
N ASP A 17 -12.92 -17.37 -11.31
CA ASP A 17 -11.56 -17.94 -11.13
C ASP A 17 -10.50 -16.91 -11.49
N ASP A 18 -10.67 -16.19 -12.59
CA ASP A 18 -9.77 -15.09 -12.98
C ASP A 18 -9.80 -13.95 -11.96
N LEU A 19 -10.98 -13.65 -11.41
CA LEU A 19 -11.12 -12.65 -10.35
C LEU A 19 -10.34 -13.03 -9.10
N PHE A 20 -10.48 -14.25 -8.61
CA PHE A 20 -9.78 -14.71 -7.41
C PHE A 20 -8.28 -14.83 -7.62
N GLU A 21 -7.84 -15.31 -8.78
CA GLU A 21 -6.41 -15.37 -9.12
C GLU A 21 -5.78 -13.97 -9.14
N ALA A 22 -6.44 -13.00 -9.78
CA ALA A 22 -5.97 -11.62 -9.82
C ALA A 22 -5.98 -10.97 -8.43
N GLY A 23 -6.99 -11.24 -7.61
CA GLY A 23 -7.07 -10.76 -6.23
C GLY A 23 -5.96 -11.33 -5.36
N GLU A 24 -5.68 -12.62 -5.45
CA GLU A 24 -4.60 -13.28 -4.72
C GLU A 24 -3.23 -12.74 -5.14
N LYS A 25 -3.01 -12.54 -6.45
CA LYS A 25 -1.79 -11.93 -6.96
C LYS A 25 -1.58 -10.53 -6.40
N LEU A 26 -2.60 -9.69 -6.43
CA LEU A 26 -2.54 -8.33 -5.88
C LEU A 26 -2.26 -8.35 -4.37
N ALA A 27 -2.93 -9.23 -3.62
CA ALA A 27 -2.70 -9.38 -2.18
C ALA A 27 -1.26 -9.80 -1.87
N ASN A 28 -0.68 -10.70 -2.66
CA ASN A 28 0.71 -11.12 -2.52
C ASN A 28 1.69 -9.98 -2.86
N GLU A 29 1.42 -9.19 -3.89
CA GLU A 29 2.22 -8.01 -4.22
C GLU A 29 2.22 -6.98 -3.08
N ILE A 30 1.07 -6.70 -2.49
CA ILE A 30 0.94 -5.78 -1.36
C ILE A 30 1.67 -6.34 -0.13
N SER A 31 1.46 -7.62 0.19
CA SER A 31 2.03 -8.26 1.38
C SER A 31 3.54 -8.51 1.30
N SER A 32 4.13 -8.43 0.12
CA SER A 32 5.60 -8.49 -0.06
C SER A 32 6.33 -7.23 0.45
N ASN A 33 5.58 -6.16 0.71
CA ASN A 33 6.12 -4.93 1.29
C ASN A 33 6.18 -5.02 2.82
N SER A 34 6.80 -4.03 3.46
CA SER A 34 6.84 -3.94 4.92
C SER A 34 5.43 -3.99 5.51
N LYS A 35 5.16 -4.97 6.36
CA LYS A 35 3.87 -5.14 7.05
C LYS A 35 3.48 -3.88 7.83
N ARG A 36 4.45 -3.28 8.53
CA ARG A 36 4.26 -2.04 9.28
C ARG A 36 3.80 -0.90 8.39
N ILE A 37 4.46 -0.74 7.24
CA ILE A 37 4.12 0.33 6.29
C ILE A 37 2.77 0.08 5.62
N VAL A 38 2.46 -1.16 5.25
CA VAL A 38 1.15 -1.52 4.67
C VAL A 38 0.02 -1.20 5.65
N GLN A 39 0.15 -1.61 6.90
CA GLN A 39 -0.86 -1.33 7.93
C GLN A 39 -1.01 0.18 8.21
N ALA A 40 0.11 0.88 8.34
CA ALA A 40 0.10 2.32 8.57
C ALA A 40 -0.47 3.10 7.38
N THR A 41 -0.23 2.67 6.15
CA THR A 41 -0.82 3.27 4.94
C THR A 41 -2.34 3.09 4.94
N LYS A 42 -2.83 1.91 5.29
CA LYS A 42 -4.28 1.66 5.41
C LYS A 42 -4.91 2.58 6.45
N GLU A 43 -4.33 2.69 7.63
CA GLU A 43 -4.81 3.60 8.67
C GLU A 43 -4.79 5.07 8.22
N ALA A 44 -3.74 5.49 7.53
CA ALA A 44 -3.64 6.86 7.01
C ALA A 44 -4.74 7.15 5.99
N LEU A 45 -5.05 6.23 5.09
CA LEU A 45 -6.11 6.36 4.11
C LEU A 45 -7.50 6.44 4.79
N GLU A 46 -7.77 5.58 5.77
CA GLU A 46 -9.02 5.58 6.52
C GLU A 46 -9.22 6.88 7.30
N LYS A 47 -8.20 7.37 7.99
CA LYS A 47 -8.25 8.63 8.73
C LYS A 47 -8.41 9.83 7.82
N SER A 48 -7.69 9.87 6.70
CA SER A 48 -7.71 10.99 5.75
C SER A 48 -9.07 11.18 5.10
N SER A 49 -9.90 10.13 5.00
CA SER A 49 -11.26 10.25 4.44
C SER A 49 -12.18 11.14 5.27
N ASN A 50 -11.89 11.34 6.55
CA ASN A 50 -12.67 12.16 7.49
C ASN A 50 -11.99 13.48 7.85
N LEU A 51 -10.88 13.81 7.23
CA LEU A 51 -10.10 15.02 7.48
C LEU A 51 -10.21 16.00 6.31
N THR A 52 -10.00 17.28 6.59
CA THR A 52 -9.75 18.26 5.53
C THR A 52 -8.40 17.97 4.86
N VAL A 53 -8.16 18.55 3.68
CA VAL A 53 -6.87 18.39 2.98
C VAL A 53 -5.71 18.84 3.86
N ASP A 54 -5.83 19.97 4.54
CA ASP A 54 -4.77 20.50 5.42
C ASP A 54 -4.52 19.57 6.62
N GLN A 55 -5.57 19.09 7.26
CA GLN A 55 -5.46 18.13 8.35
C GLN A 55 -4.84 16.81 7.89
N GLY A 56 -5.22 16.33 6.71
CA GLY A 56 -4.67 15.12 6.11
C GLY A 56 -3.17 15.26 5.81
N LEU A 57 -2.73 16.42 5.31
CA LEU A 57 -1.32 16.70 5.05
C LEU A 57 -0.50 16.78 6.34
N GLU A 58 -1.03 17.40 7.41
CA GLU A 58 -0.38 17.42 8.73
C GLU A 58 -0.24 15.99 9.30
N TYR A 59 -1.28 15.19 9.19
CA TYR A 59 -1.24 13.79 9.60
C TYR A 59 -0.19 12.99 8.81
N ALA A 60 -0.16 13.14 7.49
CA ALA A 60 0.80 12.48 6.62
C ALA A 60 2.25 12.87 6.95
N LYS A 61 2.49 14.13 7.29
CA LYS A 61 3.80 14.64 7.73
C LYS A 61 4.28 13.95 9.01
N LEU A 62 3.44 13.89 10.03
CA LEU A 62 3.74 13.22 11.31
C LEU A 62 3.95 11.72 11.11
N TRP A 63 3.09 11.10 10.33
CA TRP A 63 3.16 9.69 9.99
C TRP A 63 4.47 9.35 9.27
N SER A 64 4.82 10.10 8.23
CA SER A 64 6.05 9.90 7.45
C SER A 64 7.31 10.08 8.31
N THR A 65 7.32 11.08 9.18
CA THR A 65 8.45 11.35 10.09
C THR A 65 8.71 10.15 11.01
N SER A 66 7.67 9.46 11.47
CA SER A 66 7.78 8.29 12.33
C SER A 66 8.49 7.11 11.67
N PHE A 67 8.45 7.02 10.32
CA PHE A 67 9.02 5.90 9.57
C PHE A 67 10.36 6.18 8.91
N LEU A 68 10.82 7.44 8.88
CA LEU A 68 12.08 7.84 8.22
C LEU A 68 13.33 7.20 8.84
N VAL A 69 13.27 6.80 10.10
CA VAL A 69 14.37 6.15 10.82
C VAL A 69 14.11 4.66 11.08
N SER A 70 13.18 4.06 10.35
CA SER A 70 12.84 2.65 10.53
C SER A 70 13.86 1.71 9.88
N GLU A 71 14.01 0.53 10.45
CA GLU A 71 14.82 -0.54 9.84
C GLU A 71 14.27 -0.97 8.48
N ASP A 72 12.95 -0.94 8.29
CA ASP A 72 12.30 -1.28 7.04
C ASP A 72 12.68 -0.31 5.92
N LEU A 73 12.78 0.99 6.22
CA LEU A 73 13.27 1.96 5.24
C LEU A 73 14.72 1.67 4.86
N ARG A 74 15.55 1.39 5.86
CA ARG A 74 16.96 1.05 5.63
C ARG A 74 17.09 -0.21 4.77
N GLU A 75 16.34 -1.25 5.08
CA GLU A 75 16.31 -2.49 4.28
C GLU A 75 15.86 -2.22 2.85
N GLY A 76 14.79 -1.44 2.66
CA GLY A 76 14.31 -1.09 1.32
C GLY A 76 15.35 -0.36 0.48
N VAL A 77 16.06 0.61 1.07
CA VAL A 77 17.14 1.34 0.41
C VAL A 77 18.32 0.42 0.08
N MET A 78 18.75 -0.40 1.03
CA MET A 78 19.86 -1.33 0.82
C MET A 78 19.54 -2.36 -0.26
N ALA A 79 18.34 -2.95 -0.22
CA ALA A 79 17.89 -3.89 -1.22
C ALA A 79 17.88 -3.28 -2.62
N PHE A 80 17.43 -2.03 -2.74
CA PHE A 80 17.45 -1.30 -4.01
C PHE A 80 18.88 -1.09 -4.53
N LEU A 81 19.81 -0.68 -3.68
CA LEU A 81 21.21 -0.48 -4.06
C LEU A 81 21.90 -1.80 -4.47
N GLU A 82 21.58 -2.87 -3.77
CA GLU A 82 22.12 -4.22 -4.00
C GLU A 82 21.39 -4.97 -5.12
N LYS A 83 20.32 -4.40 -5.69
CA LYS A 83 19.48 -4.99 -6.74
C LYS A 83 18.93 -6.37 -6.35
N ARG A 84 18.48 -6.49 -5.13
CA ARG A 84 17.83 -7.68 -4.58
C ARG A 84 16.45 -7.36 -4.03
N ASP A 85 15.66 -8.37 -3.78
CA ASP A 85 14.39 -8.20 -3.09
C ASP A 85 14.61 -7.86 -1.61
N PRO A 86 13.86 -6.91 -1.05
CA PRO A 86 13.96 -6.57 0.37
C PRO A 86 13.40 -7.70 1.25
N LYS A 87 14.00 -7.86 2.43
CA LYS A 87 13.55 -8.81 3.45
C LYS A 87 13.14 -8.03 4.68
N PHE A 88 11.85 -7.78 4.81
CA PHE A 88 11.31 -7.07 5.95
C PHE A 88 11.11 -8.01 7.14
N ASN A 89 11.49 -7.53 8.31
CA ASN A 89 11.22 -8.23 9.56
C ASN A 89 9.75 -8.05 9.94
N GLU A 90 9.10 -9.15 10.29
CA GLU A 90 7.71 -9.13 10.74
C GLU A 90 7.56 -8.54 12.16
#